data_6340a9b65b024113dc79ec8ff80134ce
#
_entry.id   6340a9b65b024113dc79ec8ff80134ce
#
_cell.length_a   1.000
_cell.length_b   1.000
_cell.length_c   1.000
_cell.angle_alpha   90.00
_cell.angle_beta   90.00
_cell.angle_gamma   90.00
#
_symmetry.space_group_name_H-M   'P 1'
#
loop_
_entity.id
_entity.type
_entity.pdbx_description
1 polymer ?
#
loop_
_entity_poly.entity_id
_entity_poly.type
_entity_poly.pdbx_seq_one_letter_code
_entity_poly.pdbx_strand_id
1 'polypeptide(L)'
;VKEEELRLKEEKIKAEEEERFLRQKEEHERTEELKKEAEEQKRVEEEKEREIKQKLEEEQRIQEEERRLKEWEEKFDLEQKKKEEELIKKFYSDNSSNKTEPEEKND
;
A
#
# COMPACT_ATOMS: atom_id res chain seq x y z
N VAL A 1 -26.48 -72.45 20.13
CA VAL A 1 -25.06 -72.12 20.28
C VAL A 1 -24.52 -71.50 19.00
N LYS A 2 -24.78 -72.03 17.86
CA LYS A 2 -24.38 -71.45 16.56
C LYS A 2 -25.08 -70.11 16.24
N GLU A 3 -26.31 -69.97 16.68
CA GLU A 3 -27.07 -68.73 16.47
C GLU A 3 -26.52 -67.59 17.35
N GLU A 4 -26.07 -67.87 18.56
CA GLU A 4 -25.44 -66.91 19.44
C GLU A 4 -24.09 -66.44 18.93
N GLU A 5 -23.27 -67.38 18.37
CA GLU A 5 -22.00 -67.07 17.77
C GLU A 5 -22.13 -66.19 16.53
N LEU A 6 -23.13 -66.47 15.68
CA LEU A 6 -23.46 -65.64 14.53
C LEU A 6 -23.94 -64.24 14.91
N ARG A 7 -24.76 -64.20 15.94
CA ARG A 7 -25.28 -62.92 16.46
C ARG A 7 -24.17 -62.06 17.03
N LEU A 8 -23.24 -62.64 17.78
CA LEU A 8 -22.06 -61.94 18.28
C LEU A 8 -21.14 -61.45 17.16
N LYS A 9 -20.94 -62.23 16.12
CA LYS A 9 -20.18 -61.82 14.93
C LYS A 9 -20.84 -60.68 14.19
N GLU A 10 -22.15 -60.72 14.01
CA GLU A 10 -22.90 -59.64 13.38
C GLU A 10 -22.86 -58.35 14.18
N GLU A 11 -22.99 -58.41 15.49
CA GLU A 11 -22.87 -57.28 16.37
C GLU A 11 -21.45 -56.67 16.32
N LYS A 12 -20.43 -57.51 16.27
CA LYS A 12 -19.03 -57.06 16.15
C LYS A 12 -18.77 -56.39 14.83
N ILE A 13 -19.28 -56.93 13.73
CA ILE A 13 -19.16 -56.31 12.40
C ILE A 13 -19.87 -54.97 12.35
N LYS A 14 -21.07 -54.86 12.90
CA LYS A 14 -21.79 -53.59 13.01
C LYS A 14 -21.05 -52.55 13.82
N ALA A 15 -20.48 -52.95 14.95
CA ALA A 15 -19.69 -52.08 15.79
C ALA A 15 -18.42 -51.56 15.09
N GLU A 16 -17.75 -52.45 14.33
CA GLU A 16 -16.60 -52.09 13.52
C GLU A 16 -16.93 -51.14 12.38
N GLU A 17 -18.08 -51.37 11.72
CA GLU A 17 -18.56 -50.49 10.65
C GLU A 17 -18.96 -49.12 11.19
N GLU A 18 -19.59 -49.02 12.35
CA GLU A 18 -19.93 -47.77 13.00
C GLU A 18 -18.67 -47.01 13.41
N GLU A 19 -17.66 -47.69 13.97
CA GLU A 19 -16.38 -47.10 14.29
C GLU A 19 -15.67 -46.53 13.08
N ARG A 20 -15.67 -47.27 11.94
CA ARG A 20 -15.08 -46.80 10.69
C ARG A 20 -15.81 -45.56 10.17
N PHE A 21 -17.12 -45.61 10.22
CA PHE A 21 -17.93 -44.47 9.78
C PHE A 21 -17.65 -43.22 10.59
N LEU A 22 -17.60 -43.36 11.91
CA LEU A 22 -17.28 -42.26 12.81
C LEU A 22 -15.89 -41.71 12.58
N ARG A 23 -14.89 -42.57 12.41
CA ARG A 23 -13.52 -42.16 12.10
C ARG A 23 -13.43 -41.42 10.77
N GLN A 24 -14.08 -41.92 9.74
CA GLN A 24 -14.09 -41.27 8.44
C GLN A 24 -14.78 -39.91 8.54
N LYS A 25 -15.84 -39.80 9.28
CA LYS A 25 -16.57 -38.57 9.51
C LYS A 25 -15.69 -37.55 10.25
N GLU A 26 -15.02 -37.97 11.30
CA GLU A 26 -14.07 -37.12 12.06
C GLU A 26 -12.90 -36.67 11.21
N GLU A 27 -12.32 -37.57 10.41
CA GLU A 27 -11.24 -37.22 9.50
C GLU A 27 -11.70 -36.22 8.44
N HIS A 28 -12.89 -36.41 7.91
CA HIS A 28 -13.46 -35.50 6.93
C HIS A 28 -13.70 -34.12 7.55
N GLU A 29 -14.25 -34.03 8.73
CA GLU A 29 -14.47 -32.79 9.46
C GLU A 29 -13.15 -32.08 9.78
N ARG A 30 -12.12 -32.80 10.21
CA ARG A 30 -10.78 -32.25 10.43
C ARG A 30 -10.16 -31.69 9.15
N THR A 31 -10.29 -32.43 8.07
CA THR A 31 -9.77 -32.02 6.77
C THR A 31 -10.46 -30.76 6.28
N GLU A 32 -11.78 -30.69 6.45
CA GLU A 32 -12.57 -29.51 6.10
C GLU A 32 -12.22 -28.30 6.97
N GLU A 33 -12.03 -28.48 8.26
CA GLU A 33 -11.58 -27.41 9.15
C GLU A 33 -10.21 -26.90 8.79
N LEU A 34 -9.26 -27.80 8.53
CA LEU A 34 -7.92 -27.43 8.10
C LEU A 34 -7.92 -26.66 6.78
N LYS A 35 -8.77 -27.07 5.84
CA LYS A 35 -8.93 -26.35 4.58
C LYS A 35 -9.49 -24.93 4.81
N LYS A 36 -10.49 -24.80 5.66
CA LYS A 36 -11.09 -23.51 6.00
C LYS A 36 -10.07 -22.59 6.67
N GLU A 37 -9.30 -23.11 7.62
CA GLU A 37 -8.24 -22.36 8.29
C GLU A 37 -7.15 -21.91 7.31
N ALA A 38 -6.74 -22.81 6.41
CA ALA A 38 -5.75 -22.50 5.40
C ALA A 38 -6.24 -21.43 4.42
N GLU A 39 -7.50 -21.50 4.00
CA GLU A 39 -8.11 -20.49 3.12
C GLU A 39 -8.25 -19.15 3.82
N GLU A 40 -8.61 -19.16 5.10
CA GLU A 40 -8.73 -17.95 5.90
C GLU A 40 -7.38 -17.28 6.12
N GLN A 41 -6.35 -18.06 6.45
CA GLN A 41 -4.97 -17.56 6.58
C GLN A 41 -4.47 -16.97 5.27
N LYS A 42 -4.74 -17.65 4.16
CA LYS A 42 -4.38 -17.16 2.83
C LYS A 42 -5.07 -15.84 2.50
N ARG A 43 -6.33 -15.72 2.84
CA ARG A 43 -7.10 -14.49 2.63
C ARG A 43 -6.56 -13.34 3.47
N VAL A 44 -6.25 -13.60 4.73
CA VAL A 44 -5.67 -12.62 5.65
C VAL A 44 -4.30 -12.15 5.15
N GLU A 45 -3.45 -13.07 4.71
CA GLU A 45 -2.14 -12.74 4.14
C GLU A 45 -2.25 -11.92 2.87
N GLU A 46 -3.16 -12.28 1.98
CA GLU A 46 -3.41 -11.52 0.74
C GLU A 46 -3.95 -10.11 1.03
N GLU A 47 -4.81 -9.97 2.03
CA GLU A 47 -5.28 -8.67 2.50
C GLU A 47 -4.15 -7.81 3.07
N LYS A 48 -3.29 -8.39 3.89
CA LYS A 48 -2.12 -7.70 4.45
C LYS A 48 -1.16 -7.25 3.36
N GLU A 49 -0.88 -8.10 2.39
CA GLU A 49 -0.04 -7.77 1.24
C GLU A 49 -0.63 -6.63 0.41
N ARG A 50 -1.94 -6.67 0.22
CA ARG A 50 -2.66 -5.60 -0.49
C ARG A 50 -2.60 -4.27 0.24
N GLU A 51 -2.79 -4.29 1.55
CA GLU A 51 -2.69 -3.08 2.39
C GLU A 51 -1.28 -2.50 2.39
N ILE A 52 -0.27 -3.34 2.50
CA ILE A 52 1.14 -2.92 2.45
C ILE A 52 1.45 -2.31 1.08
N LYS A 53 1.00 -2.94 0.02
CA LYS A 53 1.17 -2.45 -1.35
C LYS A 53 0.50 -1.10 -1.57
N GLN A 54 -0.73 -0.95 -1.08
CA GLN A 54 -1.46 0.32 -1.17
C GLN A 54 -0.77 1.43 -0.39
N LYS A 55 -0.30 1.15 0.81
CA LYS A 55 0.46 2.12 1.61
C LYS A 55 1.75 2.54 0.93
N LEU A 56 2.47 1.60 0.35
CA LEU A 56 3.70 1.87 -0.39
C LEU A 56 3.44 2.74 -1.62
N GLU A 57 2.41 2.45 -2.38
CA GLU A 57 2.00 3.23 -3.55
C GLU A 57 1.58 4.65 -3.15
N GLU A 58 0.87 4.77 -2.04
CA GLU A 58 0.44 6.07 -1.51
C GLU A 58 1.63 6.90 -1.02
N GLU A 59 2.57 6.30 -0.30
CA GLU A 59 3.81 6.96 0.13
C GLU A 59 4.65 7.42 -1.07
N GLN A 60 4.79 6.59 -2.08
CA GLN A 60 5.50 6.95 -3.31
C GLN A 60 4.83 8.11 -4.03
N ARG A 61 3.51 8.11 -4.08
CA ARG A 61 2.75 9.22 -4.68
C ARG A 61 2.94 10.51 -3.91
N ILE A 62 2.89 10.46 -2.59
CA ILE A 62 3.12 11.62 -1.73
C ILE A 62 4.54 12.15 -1.91
N GLN A 63 5.54 11.29 -1.94
CA GLN A 63 6.93 11.67 -2.17
C GLN A 63 7.13 12.30 -3.54
N GLU A 64 6.49 11.79 -4.58
CA GLU A 64 6.54 12.37 -5.92
C GLU A 64 5.86 13.75 -5.96
N GLU A 65 4.73 13.91 -5.32
CA GLU A 65 4.05 15.20 -5.22
C GLU A 65 4.91 16.23 -4.47
N GLU A 66 5.51 15.84 -3.36
CA GLU A 66 6.43 16.70 -2.60
C GLU A 66 7.64 17.10 -3.43
N ARG A 67 8.22 16.17 -4.19
CA ARG A 67 9.35 16.46 -5.07
C ARG A 67 8.97 17.42 -6.19
N ARG A 68 7.81 17.23 -6.81
CA ARG A 68 7.30 18.14 -7.85
C ARG A 68 7.04 19.52 -7.30
N LEU A 69 6.49 19.59 -6.10
CA LEU A 69 6.22 20.85 -5.43
C LEU A 69 7.51 21.60 -5.09
N LYS A 70 8.53 20.89 -4.61
CA LYS A 70 9.87 21.44 -4.38
C LYS A 70 10.52 21.96 -5.66
N GLU A 71 10.45 21.18 -6.72
CA GLU A 71 10.99 21.58 -8.03
C GLU A 71 10.27 22.82 -8.55
N TRP A 72 8.97 22.88 -8.38
CA TRP A 72 8.18 24.04 -8.76
C TRP A 72 8.54 25.26 -7.93
N GLU A 73 8.67 25.14 -6.62
CA GLU A 73 9.11 26.22 -5.74
C GLU A 73 10.50 26.74 -6.08
N GLU A 74 11.43 25.83 -6.33
CA GLU A 74 12.79 26.20 -6.75
C GLU A 74 12.80 26.96 -8.07
N LYS A 75 12.04 26.51 -9.04
CA LYS A 75 11.88 27.21 -10.32
C LYS A 75 11.23 28.58 -10.15
N PHE A 76 10.21 28.64 -9.35
CA PHE A 76 9.51 29.88 -9.05
C PHE A 76 10.45 30.89 -8.37
N ASP A 77 11.18 30.45 -7.37
CA ASP A 77 12.17 31.30 -6.67
C ASP A 77 13.27 31.79 -7.61
N LEU A 78 13.72 30.92 -8.49
CA LEU A 78 14.73 31.25 -9.49
C LEU A 78 14.22 32.29 -10.50
N GLU A 79 12.99 32.13 -10.97
CA GLU A 79 12.35 33.09 -11.86
C GLU A 79 12.14 34.44 -11.17
N GLN A 80 11.73 34.44 -9.91
CA GLN A 80 11.57 35.65 -9.12
C GLN A 80 12.91 36.37 -8.92
N LYS A 81 13.95 35.64 -8.62
CA LYS A 81 15.31 36.20 -8.53
C LYS A 81 15.76 36.82 -9.83
N LYS A 82 15.56 36.17 -10.94
CA LYS A 82 15.88 36.71 -12.27
C LYS A 82 15.12 37.99 -12.56
N LYS A 83 13.83 38.00 -12.28
CA LYS A 83 13.00 39.23 -12.43
C LYS A 83 13.47 40.35 -11.58
N GLU A 84 13.82 40.10 -10.32
CA GLU A 84 14.37 41.09 -9.42
C GLU A 84 15.71 41.61 -9.93
N GLU A 85 16.62 40.76 -10.37
CA GLU A 85 17.89 41.15 -10.93
C GLU A 85 17.75 42.00 -12.22
N GLU A 86 16.81 41.58 -13.08
CA GLU A 86 16.51 42.37 -14.29
C GLU A 86 15.92 43.76 -13.95
N LEU A 87 15.05 43.83 -12.97
CA LEU A 87 14.47 45.09 -12.48
C LEU A 87 15.55 45.98 -11.85
N ILE A 88 16.42 45.40 -11.08
CA ILE A 88 17.55 46.12 -10.46
C ILE A 88 18.51 46.67 -11.52
N LYS A 89 18.87 45.86 -12.49
CA LYS A 89 19.67 46.27 -13.64
C LYS A 89 19.03 47.41 -14.41
N LYS A 90 17.76 47.28 -14.69
CA LYS A 90 16.97 48.30 -15.37
C LYS A 90 16.88 49.60 -14.57
N PHE A 91 16.66 49.47 -13.30
CA PHE A 91 16.64 50.61 -12.38
C PHE A 91 17.99 51.35 -12.34
N TYR A 92 19.09 50.61 -12.21
CA TYR A 92 20.40 51.21 -12.22
C TYR A 92 20.77 51.82 -13.57
N SER A 93 20.38 51.17 -14.64
CA SER A 93 20.60 51.71 -15.98
C SER A 93 19.80 53.00 -16.21
N ASP A 94 18.55 53.04 -15.79
CA ASP A 94 17.71 54.21 -15.89
C ASP A 94 18.17 55.34 -14.95
N ASN A 95 18.58 55.01 -13.74
CA ASN A 95 19.14 55.97 -12.80
C ASN A 95 20.48 56.53 -13.29
N SER A 96 21.31 55.74 -13.88
CA SER A 96 22.54 56.18 -14.47
C SER A 96 22.31 57.14 -15.63
N SER A 97 21.32 56.87 -16.42
CA SER A 97 20.87 57.73 -17.51
C SER A 97 20.20 59.01 -17.00
N ASN A 98 19.39 58.90 -15.94
CA ASN A 98 18.70 60.00 -15.33
C ASN A 98 19.62 60.91 -14.49
N LYS A 99 20.69 60.39 -13.94
CA LYS A 99 21.68 61.17 -13.17
C LYS A 99 22.40 62.21 -14.01
N THR A 100 22.66 61.95 -15.25
CA THR A 100 23.28 62.88 -16.16
C THR A 100 22.35 64.05 -16.52
N GLU A 101 21.07 63.80 -16.66
CA GLU A 101 20.10 64.86 -16.95
C GLU A 101 19.77 65.79 -15.76
N PRO A 102 19.50 65.27 -14.52
CA PRO A 102 19.21 66.15 -13.41
C PRO A 102 20.39 67.00 -12.94
N GLU A 103 21.58 66.53 -13.06
CA GLU A 103 22.77 67.31 -12.73
C GLU A 103 22.90 68.53 -13.64
N GLU A 104 22.64 68.39 -14.90
CA GLU A 104 22.61 69.51 -15.84
C GLU A 104 21.48 70.51 -15.56
N LYS A 105 20.35 70.08 -15.05
CA LYS A 105 19.23 70.94 -14.69
C LYS A 105 19.41 71.70 -13.41
N ASN A 106 20.19 71.17 -12.47
CA ASN A 106 20.47 71.79 -11.21
C ASN A 106 21.54 72.91 -11.29
N ASP A 107 22.33 72.80 -12.27
CA ASP A 107 23.31 73.85 -12.59
C ASP A 107 22.67 75.02 -13.40
#